data_f21a1bdea93de2226cdbb573d54bc45f
#
_entry.id   f21a1bdea93de2226cdbb573d54bc45f
#
_cell.length_a   1.000
_cell.length_b   1.000
_cell.length_c   1.000
_cell.angle_alpha   90.00
_cell.angle_beta   90.00
_cell.angle_gamma   90.00
#
_symmetry.space_group_name_H-M   'P 1'
#
loop_
_entity.id
_entity.type
_entity.pdbx_description
1 polymer ?
#
loop_
_entity_poly.entity_id
_entity_poly.type
_entity_poly.pdbx_seq_one_letter_code
_entity_poly.pdbx_strand_id
1 'polypeptide(L)'
;MGADGVILLHGIFRTHRNMAKLARFLEQNGYSVLNLGYPSTKLALEGIAEHIHPTVSRFASEVEGRAHFVGFSMGGLVIRAYLHRHRPGNLGRVVMLGTPNNGSEVADALRHWWLYRKIYGPAGQQLVTGLKNPDALFGKVDYELGVIAGNRSIDPVSSRIINKPSDGKVSIESTRLAGMKDHILVDAFHTFFPNTRSAWQQTLHFLKEGRFAA
;
A
#
# COMPACT_ATOMS: atom_id res chain seq x y z
N MET A 1 28.64 -1.77 0.94
CA MET A 1 27.32 -2.32 0.58
C MET A 1 26.66 -1.29 -0.32
N GLY A 2 26.12 -1.69 -1.48
CA GLY A 2 25.44 -0.78 -2.38
C GLY A 2 24.15 -0.22 -1.78
N ALA A 3 23.65 0.86 -2.37
CA ALA A 3 22.42 1.51 -1.88
C ALA A 3 21.20 0.62 -2.10
N ASP A 4 20.36 0.49 -1.08
CA ASP A 4 19.05 -0.17 -1.19
C ASP A 4 18.09 0.69 -2.02
N GLY A 5 17.15 0.04 -2.74
CA GLY A 5 16.10 0.69 -3.49
C GLY A 5 14.74 0.59 -2.83
N VAL A 6 13.87 1.57 -3.09
CA VAL A 6 12.48 1.58 -2.62
C VAL A 6 11.53 1.88 -3.77
N ILE A 7 10.57 1.00 -4.01
CA ILE A 7 9.49 1.17 -4.97
C ILE A 7 8.26 1.70 -4.23
N LEU A 8 7.74 2.87 -4.64
CA LEU A 8 6.57 3.50 -4.06
C LEU A 8 5.35 3.35 -4.97
N LEU A 9 4.25 2.82 -4.41
CA LEU A 9 2.98 2.65 -5.12
C LEU A 9 1.86 3.44 -4.45
N HIS A 10 1.23 4.34 -5.21
CA HIS A 10 0.15 5.23 -4.74
C HIS A 10 -1.20 4.51 -4.61
N GLY A 11 -2.17 5.16 -3.97
CA GLY A 11 -3.55 4.67 -3.86
C GLY A 11 -4.41 4.90 -5.11
N ILE A 12 -5.65 4.40 -5.07
CA ILE A 12 -6.66 4.63 -6.12
C ILE A 12 -6.94 6.14 -6.28
N PHE A 13 -7.22 6.62 -7.49
CA PHE A 13 -7.39 8.04 -7.86
C PHE A 13 -6.19 8.94 -7.56
N ARG A 14 -5.06 8.39 -7.21
CA ARG A 14 -3.83 9.14 -6.98
C ARG A 14 -2.87 8.96 -8.14
N THR A 15 -1.78 9.68 -8.08
CA THR A 15 -0.64 9.55 -8.97
C THR A 15 0.63 9.47 -8.14
N HIS A 16 1.77 9.19 -8.76
CA HIS A 16 3.07 9.23 -8.10
C HIS A 16 3.32 10.53 -7.32
N ARG A 17 2.73 11.67 -7.73
CA ARG A 17 2.86 12.96 -7.04
C ARG A 17 2.38 12.91 -5.58
N ASN A 18 1.41 12.03 -5.27
CA ASN A 18 0.92 11.87 -3.91
C ASN A 18 1.99 11.29 -2.96
N MET A 19 2.95 10.51 -3.50
CA MET A 19 4.04 9.89 -2.75
C MET A 19 5.35 10.72 -2.81
N ALA A 20 5.38 11.85 -3.53
CA ALA A 20 6.61 12.58 -3.85
C ALA A 20 7.37 13.12 -2.62
N LYS A 21 6.66 13.49 -1.55
CA LYS A 21 7.33 13.95 -0.31
C LYS A 21 7.99 12.80 0.43
N LEU A 22 7.33 11.64 0.51
CA LEU A 22 7.92 10.43 1.07
C LEU A 22 9.12 9.97 0.22
N ALA A 23 9.01 10.04 -1.12
CA ALA A 23 10.11 9.72 -2.02
C ALA A 23 11.36 10.53 -1.69
N ARG A 24 11.23 11.87 -1.67
CA ARG A 24 12.35 12.77 -1.32
C ARG A 24 12.92 12.49 0.07
N PHE A 25 12.07 12.20 1.04
CA PHE A 25 12.52 11.86 2.38
C PHE A 25 13.37 10.58 2.39
N LEU A 26 12.99 9.56 1.64
CA LEU A 26 13.76 8.31 1.52
C LEU A 26 15.05 8.51 0.73
N GLU A 27 15.04 9.29 -0.35
CA GLU A 27 16.24 9.70 -1.10
C GLU A 27 17.26 10.41 -0.20
N GLN A 28 16.80 11.35 0.63
CA GLN A 28 17.63 12.06 1.63
C GLN A 28 18.21 11.13 2.71
N ASN A 29 17.62 9.93 2.88
CA ASN A 29 18.08 8.90 3.81
C ASN A 29 18.87 7.77 3.12
N GLY A 30 19.32 7.98 1.87
CA GLY A 30 20.28 7.13 1.19
C GLY A 30 19.66 5.99 0.36
N TYR A 31 18.36 6.00 0.10
CA TYR A 31 17.73 5.03 -0.79
C TYR A 31 17.66 5.53 -2.24
N SER A 32 17.86 4.63 -3.20
CA SER A 32 17.39 4.85 -4.57
C SER A 32 15.88 4.71 -4.61
N VAL A 33 15.13 5.65 -5.22
CA VAL A 33 13.66 5.62 -5.16
C VAL A 33 13.02 5.56 -6.53
N LEU A 34 12.19 4.55 -6.76
CA LEU A 34 11.26 4.46 -7.89
C LEU A 34 9.85 4.86 -7.44
N ASN A 35 9.46 6.10 -7.65
CA ASN A 35 8.11 6.58 -7.36
C ASN A 35 7.21 6.39 -8.59
N LEU A 36 6.49 5.26 -8.64
CA LEU A 36 5.84 4.75 -9.84
C LEU A 36 4.38 5.21 -9.98
N GLY A 37 4.05 5.75 -11.15
CA GLY A 37 2.67 6.03 -11.57
C GLY A 37 2.09 4.87 -12.37
N TYR A 38 0.80 4.57 -12.16
CA TYR A 38 0.08 3.51 -12.88
C TYR A 38 -1.41 3.82 -13.01
N PRO A 39 -2.14 3.18 -13.97
CA PRO A 39 -3.55 3.48 -14.23
C PRO A 39 -4.48 2.83 -13.20
N SER A 40 -4.55 3.40 -12.00
CA SER A 40 -5.18 2.85 -10.78
C SER A 40 -6.69 2.56 -10.87
N THR A 41 -7.38 3.06 -11.90
CA THR A 41 -8.83 2.86 -12.11
C THR A 41 -9.16 2.11 -13.40
N LYS A 42 -8.17 1.83 -14.26
CA LYS A 42 -8.40 1.23 -15.59
C LYS A 42 -8.20 -0.28 -15.63
N LEU A 43 -7.42 -0.82 -14.71
CA LEU A 43 -7.04 -2.23 -14.65
C LEU A 43 -7.47 -2.85 -13.33
N ALA A 44 -7.64 -4.16 -13.28
CA ALA A 44 -7.73 -4.94 -12.05
C ALA A 44 -6.34 -5.01 -11.36
N LEU A 45 -6.27 -5.40 -10.08
CA LEU A 45 -5.02 -5.42 -9.33
C LEU A 45 -3.93 -6.28 -9.98
N GLU A 46 -4.29 -7.46 -10.50
CA GLU A 46 -3.40 -8.32 -11.27
C GLU A 46 -2.94 -7.68 -12.59
N GLY A 47 -3.81 -6.98 -13.29
CA GLY A 47 -3.46 -6.23 -14.49
C GLY A 47 -2.53 -5.05 -14.21
N ILE A 48 -2.67 -4.41 -13.04
CA ILE A 48 -1.72 -3.39 -12.58
C ILE A 48 -0.37 -4.03 -12.27
N ALA A 49 -0.35 -5.20 -11.61
CA ALA A 49 0.89 -5.93 -11.31
C ALA A 49 1.68 -6.26 -12.59
N GLU A 50 1.00 -6.77 -13.64
CA GLU A 50 1.61 -7.01 -14.95
C GLU A 50 2.10 -5.72 -15.61
N HIS A 51 1.30 -4.65 -15.56
CA HIS A 51 1.63 -3.35 -16.16
C HIS A 51 2.91 -2.74 -15.57
N ILE A 52 3.11 -2.86 -14.26
CA ILE A 52 4.29 -2.29 -13.59
C ILE A 52 5.52 -3.20 -13.65
N HIS A 53 5.34 -4.49 -13.96
CA HIS A 53 6.40 -5.50 -13.88
C HIS A 53 7.68 -5.13 -14.64
N PRO A 54 7.66 -4.69 -15.91
CA PRO A 54 8.90 -4.37 -16.64
C PRO A 54 9.71 -3.27 -15.96
N THR A 55 9.04 -2.24 -15.44
CA THR A 55 9.69 -1.10 -14.79
C THR A 55 10.25 -1.47 -13.42
N VAL A 56 9.47 -2.22 -12.62
CA VAL A 56 9.90 -2.68 -11.29
C VAL A 56 11.03 -3.69 -11.40
N SER A 57 10.95 -4.64 -12.35
CA SER A 57 11.98 -5.66 -12.58
C SER A 57 13.31 -5.01 -12.98
N ARG A 58 13.29 -4.05 -13.91
CA ARG A 58 14.47 -3.29 -14.29
C ARG A 58 15.08 -2.54 -13.11
N PHE A 59 14.27 -1.77 -12.38
CA PHE A 59 14.76 -1.04 -11.19
C PHE A 59 15.36 -1.98 -10.15
N ALA A 60 14.70 -3.10 -9.85
CA ALA A 60 15.21 -4.08 -8.89
C ALA A 60 16.54 -4.71 -9.33
N SER A 61 16.76 -4.89 -10.64
CA SER A 61 18.04 -5.41 -11.17
C SER A 61 19.17 -4.37 -11.19
N GLU A 62 18.84 -3.07 -11.23
CA GLU A 62 19.81 -1.97 -11.18
C GLU A 62 20.24 -1.61 -9.75
N VAL A 63 19.47 -2.03 -8.74
CA VAL A 63 19.76 -1.78 -7.33
C VAL A 63 20.82 -2.77 -6.83
N GLU A 64 21.92 -2.27 -6.31
CA GLU A 64 23.01 -3.11 -5.77
C GLU A 64 22.60 -3.83 -4.47
N GLY A 65 21.74 -3.22 -3.66
CA GLY A 65 21.23 -3.75 -2.40
C GLY A 65 19.86 -4.43 -2.56
N ARG A 66 19.01 -4.30 -1.55
CA ARG A 66 17.66 -4.86 -1.52
C ARG A 66 16.66 -3.92 -2.19
N ALA A 67 15.67 -4.49 -2.87
CA ALA A 67 14.53 -3.79 -3.42
C ALA A 67 13.34 -3.85 -2.45
N HIS A 68 13.09 -2.76 -1.74
CA HIS A 68 11.99 -2.59 -0.80
C HIS A 68 10.74 -2.07 -1.50
N PHE A 69 9.57 -2.24 -0.87
CA PHE A 69 8.31 -1.72 -1.38
C PHE A 69 7.57 -0.92 -0.31
N VAL A 70 6.97 0.20 -0.71
CA VAL A 70 6.06 0.97 0.14
C VAL A 70 4.78 1.26 -0.63
N GLY A 71 3.64 0.79 -0.11
CA GLY A 71 2.33 0.95 -0.73
C GLY A 71 1.38 1.77 0.12
N PHE A 72 0.76 2.78 -0.48
CA PHE A 72 -0.31 3.54 0.14
C PHE A 72 -1.68 3.02 -0.29
N SER A 73 -2.56 2.71 0.68
CA SER A 73 -3.95 2.31 0.42
C SER A 73 -4.00 1.13 -0.57
N MET A 74 -4.70 1.24 -1.68
CA MET A 74 -4.72 0.24 -2.75
C MET A 74 -3.30 -0.13 -3.25
N GLY A 75 -2.33 0.77 -3.17
CA GLY A 75 -0.95 0.48 -3.56
C GLY A 75 -0.34 -0.69 -2.79
N GLY A 76 -0.72 -0.90 -1.53
CA GLY A 76 -0.33 -2.09 -0.76
C GLY A 76 -0.92 -3.39 -1.31
N LEU A 77 -2.17 -3.36 -1.80
CA LEU A 77 -2.79 -4.51 -2.46
C LEU A 77 -2.14 -4.82 -3.82
N VAL A 78 -1.74 -3.77 -4.56
CA VAL A 78 -0.96 -3.94 -5.80
C VAL A 78 0.38 -4.61 -5.49
N ILE A 79 1.08 -4.23 -4.41
CA ILE A 79 2.31 -4.89 -3.97
C ILE A 79 2.07 -6.38 -3.71
N ARG A 80 1.01 -6.73 -2.98
CA ARG A 80 0.67 -8.13 -2.70
C ARG A 80 0.45 -8.92 -4.01
N ALA A 81 -0.38 -8.38 -4.90
CA ALA A 81 -0.64 -9.01 -6.20
C ALA A 81 0.63 -9.14 -7.05
N TYR A 82 1.51 -8.14 -7.00
CA TYR A 82 2.79 -8.14 -7.67
C TYR A 82 3.74 -9.21 -7.10
N LEU A 83 3.96 -9.23 -5.79
CA LEU A 83 4.89 -10.17 -5.15
C LEU A 83 4.43 -11.63 -5.23
N HIS A 84 3.13 -11.86 -5.36
CA HIS A 84 2.60 -13.20 -5.63
C HIS A 84 2.99 -13.73 -7.01
N ARG A 85 3.15 -12.86 -8.01
CA ARG A 85 3.46 -13.21 -9.41
C ARG A 85 4.91 -13.02 -9.80
N HIS A 86 5.51 -11.94 -9.33
CA HIS A 86 6.77 -11.38 -9.84
C HIS A 86 7.72 -10.99 -8.71
N ARG A 87 8.05 -11.92 -7.83
CA ARG A 87 8.93 -11.64 -6.69
C ARG A 87 10.37 -11.36 -7.16
N PRO A 88 10.95 -10.16 -6.91
CA PRO A 88 12.36 -9.89 -7.17
C PRO A 88 13.27 -10.79 -6.32
N GLY A 89 14.40 -11.25 -6.88
CA GLY A 89 15.35 -12.10 -6.17
C GLY A 89 16.04 -11.39 -5.00
N ASN A 90 16.16 -10.05 -5.08
CA ASN A 90 16.71 -9.20 -4.02
C ASN A 90 15.59 -8.50 -3.19
N LEU A 91 14.41 -9.11 -3.07
CA LEU A 91 13.31 -8.55 -2.29
C LEU A 91 13.77 -8.17 -0.88
N GLY A 92 13.55 -6.92 -0.52
CA GLY A 92 13.74 -6.38 0.81
C GLY A 92 12.45 -6.40 1.63
N ARG A 93 12.23 -5.35 2.40
CA ARG A 93 11.09 -5.18 3.29
C ARG A 93 9.92 -4.48 2.60
N VAL A 94 8.73 -4.75 3.08
CA VAL A 94 7.48 -4.15 2.58
C VAL A 94 6.83 -3.34 3.69
N VAL A 95 6.40 -2.10 3.38
CA VAL A 95 5.62 -1.27 4.30
C VAL A 95 4.30 -0.88 3.65
N MET A 96 3.21 -1.04 4.37
CA MET A 96 1.87 -0.66 3.92
C MET A 96 1.31 0.48 4.76
N LEU A 97 0.84 1.53 4.09
CA LEU A 97 0.27 2.73 4.70
C LEU A 97 -1.24 2.72 4.49
N GLY A 98 -2.04 2.49 5.53
CA GLY A 98 -3.50 2.51 5.46
C GLY A 98 -4.08 1.57 4.39
N THR A 99 -3.48 0.40 4.17
CA THR A 99 -3.92 -0.56 3.16
C THR A 99 -5.09 -1.39 3.70
N PRO A 100 -6.22 -1.46 2.95
CA PRO A 100 -7.37 -2.28 3.32
C PRO A 100 -7.09 -3.77 3.00
N ASN A 101 -6.24 -4.43 3.80
CA ASN A 101 -5.80 -5.81 3.56
C ASN A 101 -6.94 -6.84 3.63
N ASN A 102 -7.97 -6.55 4.42
CA ASN A 102 -9.20 -7.35 4.54
C ASN A 102 -10.40 -6.70 3.85
N GLY A 103 -10.14 -5.78 2.90
CA GLY A 103 -11.16 -5.03 2.19
C GLY A 103 -11.61 -3.75 2.91
N SER A 104 -12.56 -3.04 2.33
CA SER A 104 -13.07 -1.76 2.82
C SER A 104 -14.59 -1.81 2.94
N GLU A 105 -15.09 -1.52 4.14
CA GLU A 105 -16.53 -1.41 4.42
C GLU A 105 -17.19 -0.32 3.55
N VAL A 106 -16.44 0.74 3.21
CA VAL A 106 -16.90 1.77 2.28
C VAL A 106 -17.05 1.23 0.86
N ALA A 107 -16.12 0.36 0.42
CA ALA A 107 -16.25 -0.30 -0.88
C ALA A 107 -17.47 -1.24 -0.91
N ASP A 108 -17.73 -1.98 0.17
CA ASP A 108 -18.90 -2.85 0.29
C ASP A 108 -20.21 -2.06 0.18
N ALA A 109 -20.31 -0.95 0.89
CA ALA A 109 -21.51 -0.10 0.86
C ALA A 109 -21.79 0.49 -0.53
N LEU A 110 -20.75 0.75 -1.32
CA LEU A 110 -20.86 1.44 -2.60
C LEU A 110 -20.77 0.52 -3.83
N ARG A 111 -20.33 -0.74 -3.70
CA ARG A 111 -20.04 -1.65 -4.82
C ARG A 111 -21.18 -1.87 -5.80
N HIS A 112 -22.43 -1.78 -5.34
CA HIS A 112 -23.61 -1.98 -6.17
C HIS A 112 -24.06 -0.71 -6.89
N TRP A 113 -23.53 0.43 -6.52
CA TRP A 113 -23.84 1.69 -7.15
C TRP A 113 -23.11 1.80 -8.49
N TRP A 114 -23.87 1.97 -9.61
CA TRP A 114 -23.31 1.99 -10.96
C TRP A 114 -22.22 3.06 -11.14
N LEU A 115 -22.39 4.23 -10.49
CA LEU A 115 -21.44 5.32 -10.54
C LEU A 115 -20.11 4.95 -9.85
N TYR A 116 -20.18 4.25 -8.71
CA TYR A 116 -18.99 3.72 -8.04
C TYR A 116 -18.22 2.77 -8.97
N ARG A 117 -18.91 1.82 -9.59
CA ARG A 117 -18.28 0.85 -10.52
C ARG A 117 -17.62 1.54 -11.71
N LYS A 118 -18.27 2.57 -12.29
CA LYS A 118 -17.73 3.35 -13.42
C LYS A 118 -16.50 4.17 -13.01
N ILE A 119 -16.51 4.79 -11.82
CA ILE A 119 -15.46 5.69 -11.36
C ILE A 119 -14.27 4.91 -10.80
N TYR A 120 -14.53 3.91 -9.94
CA TYR A 120 -13.48 3.14 -9.26
C TYR A 120 -12.88 2.04 -10.12
N GLY A 121 -13.53 1.67 -11.22
CA GLY A 121 -13.03 0.70 -12.17
C GLY A 121 -12.85 -0.72 -11.62
N PRO A 122 -12.16 -1.60 -12.35
CA PRO A 122 -11.96 -2.99 -11.97
C PRO A 122 -11.26 -3.18 -10.63
N ALA A 123 -10.16 -2.44 -10.36
CA ALA A 123 -9.45 -2.53 -9.09
C ALA A 123 -10.34 -2.14 -7.89
N GLY A 124 -11.19 -1.11 -8.05
CA GLY A 124 -12.12 -0.71 -7.00
C GLY A 124 -13.13 -1.79 -6.60
N GLN A 125 -13.49 -2.68 -7.53
CA GLN A 125 -14.36 -3.83 -7.25
C GLN A 125 -13.65 -4.92 -6.44
N GLN A 126 -12.33 -4.93 -6.41
CA GLN A 126 -11.51 -5.87 -5.64
C GLN A 126 -11.17 -5.36 -4.23
N LEU A 127 -11.62 -4.14 -3.86
CA LEU A 127 -11.41 -3.57 -2.53
C LEU A 127 -12.46 -4.01 -1.50
N VAL A 128 -13.35 -4.94 -1.83
CA VAL A 128 -14.44 -5.41 -0.96
C VAL A 128 -13.95 -6.36 0.15
N THR A 129 -14.66 -6.40 1.30
CA THR A 129 -14.31 -7.29 2.41
C THR A 129 -14.55 -8.77 2.12
N GLY A 130 -15.50 -9.08 1.26
CA GLY A 130 -15.88 -10.44 0.87
C GLY A 130 -15.22 -10.89 -0.45
N LEU A 131 -13.96 -10.55 -0.69
CA LEU A 131 -13.26 -10.98 -1.89
C LEU A 131 -13.21 -12.52 -1.97
N LYS A 132 -13.73 -13.07 -3.07
CA LYS A 132 -13.66 -14.53 -3.32
C LYS A 132 -12.21 -14.90 -3.61
N ASN A 133 -11.70 -15.89 -2.86
CA ASN A 133 -10.39 -16.48 -3.07
C ASN A 133 -9.20 -15.48 -3.03
N PRO A 134 -9.03 -14.72 -1.91
CA PRO A 134 -7.98 -13.71 -1.80
C PRO A 134 -6.56 -14.30 -1.95
N ASP A 135 -6.35 -15.57 -1.56
CA ASP A 135 -5.06 -16.23 -1.68
C ASP A 135 -4.65 -16.46 -3.14
N ALA A 136 -5.61 -16.66 -4.04
CA ALA A 136 -5.32 -16.78 -5.48
C ALA A 136 -4.84 -15.45 -6.09
N LEU A 137 -5.29 -14.31 -5.52
CA LEU A 137 -4.90 -12.99 -5.99
C LEU A 137 -3.60 -12.50 -5.33
N PHE A 138 -3.45 -12.74 -4.02
CA PHE A 138 -2.42 -12.10 -3.21
C PHE A 138 -1.34 -13.05 -2.68
N GLY A 139 -1.59 -14.37 -2.70
CA GLY A 139 -0.73 -15.32 -2.02
C GLY A 139 -0.65 -15.12 -0.50
N LYS A 140 0.22 -15.88 0.13
CA LYS A 140 0.53 -15.73 1.56
C LYS A 140 1.66 -14.72 1.77
N VAL A 141 1.67 -14.04 2.91
CA VAL A 141 2.78 -13.17 3.32
C VAL A 141 3.88 -14.04 3.92
N ASP A 142 4.99 -14.17 3.20
CA ASP A 142 6.20 -14.89 3.58
C ASP A 142 7.45 -13.99 3.45
N TYR A 143 7.23 -12.68 3.54
CA TYR A 143 8.23 -11.61 3.50
C TYR A 143 8.08 -10.66 4.68
N GLU A 144 9.12 -9.89 5.00
CA GLU A 144 9.09 -8.92 6.11
C GLU A 144 8.11 -7.77 5.79
N LEU A 145 6.92 -7.81 6.38
CA LEU A 145 5.86 -6.83 6.20
C LEU A 145 5.58 -6.03 7.47
N GLY A 146 5.70 -4.71 7.38
CA GLY A 146 5.21 -3.75 8.36
C GLY A 146 3.94 -3.05 7.87
N VAL A 147 2.97 -2.87 8.77
CA VAL A 147 1.71 -2.19 8.46
C VAL A 147 1.53 -0.99 9.37
N ILE A 148 1.35 0.18 8.78
CA ILE A 148 1.07 1.44 9.50
C ILE A 148 -0.40 1.78 9.26
N ALA A 149 -1.20 1.85 10.32
CA ALA A 149 -2.61 2.23 10.29
C ALA A 149 -2.80 3.66 10.84
N GLY A 150 -3.72 4.40 10.27
CA GLY A 150 -4.13 5.71 10.77
C GLY A 150 -5.33 5.60 11.71
N ASN A 151 -5.41 6.52 12.67
CA ASN A 151 -6.46 6.54 13.68
C ASN A 151 -7.30 7.84 13.69
N ARG A 152 -7.14 8.71 12.69
CA ARG A 152 -7.87 9.99 12.59
C ARG A 152 -8.86 9.97 11.44
N SER A 153 -10.09 10.35 11.71
CA SER A 153 -11.14 10.54 10.70
C SER A 153 -11.71 11.94 10.75
N ILE A 154 -11.86 12.55 9.57
CA ILE A 154 -12.59 13.82 9.36
C ILE A 154 -13.78 13.63 8.42
N ASP A 155 -14.02 12.39 7.97
CA ASP A 155 -15.13 12.06 7.05
C ASP A 155 -16.27 11.43 7.84
N PRO A 156 -17.31 12.21 8.19
CA PRO A 156 -18.41 11.71 9.01
C PRO A 156 -19.23 10.61 8.31
N VAL A 157 -19.30 10.65 6.97
CA VAL A 157 -20.05 9.66 6.20
C VAL A 157 -19.34 8.32 6.22
N SER A 158 -18.05 8.29 5.86
CA SER A 158 -17.27 7.06 5.91
C SER A 158 -17.14 6.53 7.34
N SER A 159 -16.97 7.40 8.34
CA SER A 159 -16.90 7.01 9.76
C SER A 159 -18.18 6.31 10.22
N ARG A 160 -19.35 6.77 9.75
CA ARG A 160 -20.63 6.14 10.06
C ARG A 160 -20.81 4.78 9.38
N ILE A 161 -20.30 4.64 8.16
CA ILE A 161 -20.32 3.36 7.41
C ILE A 161 -19.38 2.36 8.09
N ILE A 162 -18.15 2.77 8.41
CA ILE A 162 -17.13 1.90 9.02
C ILE A 162 -17.52 1.52 10.45
N ASN A 163 -18.07 2.46 11.23
CA ASN A 163 -18.49 2.28 12.63
C ASN A 163 -17.45 1.59 13.54
N LYS A 164 -16.17 1.82 13.27
CA LYS A 164 -15.00 1.28 13.96
C LYS A 164 -13.87 2.31 13.94
N PRO A 165 -12.85 2.21 14.83
CA PRO A 165 -11.66 3.02 14.74
C PRO A 165 -11.01 2.93 13.36
N SER A 166 -10.76 4.09 12.72
CA SER A 166 -10.33 4.15 11.32
C SER A 166 -9.58 5.45 11.01
N ASP A 167 -8.93 5.49 9.86
CA ASP A 167 -8.34 6.70 9.29
C ASP A 167 -9.35 7.55 8.47
N GLY A 168 -10.63 7.17 8.48
CA GLY A 168 -11.73 7.76 7.74
C GLY A 168 -12.06 7.07 6.40
N LYS A 169 -11.29 6.07 5.98
CA LYS A 169 -11.57 5.26 4.77
C LYS A 169 -11.32 3.77 4.99
N VAL A 170 -10.41 3.42 5.89
CA VAL A 170 -10.01 2.05 6.19
C VAL A 170 -10.01 1.87 7.70
N SER A 171 -10.70 0.84 8.20
CA SER A 171 -10.68 0.49 9.62
C SER A 171 -9.31 -0.06 10.03
N ILE A 172 -8.89 0.22 11.26
CA ILE A 172 -7.63 -0.32 11.81
C ILE A 172 -7.61 -1.84 11.70
N GLU A 173 -8.74 -2.49 11.96
CA GLU A 173 -8.90 -3.93 11.84
C GLU A 173 -8.64 -4.42 10.41
N SER A 174 -9.17 -3.73 9.41
CA SER A 174 -8.99 -4.08 8.00
C SER A 174 -7.53 -3.94 7.53
N THR A 175 -6.72 -3.12 8.19
CA THR A 175 -5.29 -3.02 7.84
C THR A 175 -4.47 -4.24 8.26
N ARG A 176 -4.92 -5.01 9.24
CA ARG A 176 -4.19 -6.18 9.75
C ARG A 176 -4.14 -7.29 8.71
N LEU A 177 -3.05 -8.06 8.72
CA LEU A 177 -2.83 -9.15 7.77
C LEU A 177 -2.05 -10.28 8.45
N ALA A 178 -2.50 -11.51 8.24
CA ALA A 178 -1.76 -12.69 8.70
C ALA A 178 -0.36 -12.71 8.04
N GLY A 179 0.67 -12.99 8.84
CA GLY A 179 2.06 -12.98 8.39
C GLY A 179 2.74 -11.60 8.44
N MET A 180 2.04 -10.52 8.77
CA MET A 180 2.71 -9.23 9.02
C MET A 180 3.64 -9.37 10.25
N LYS A 181 4.83 -8.77 10.14
CA LYS A 181 5.84 -8.82 11.18
C LYS A 181 5.58 -7.80 12.30
N ASP A 182 5.04 -6.63 11.94
CA ASP A 182 4.77 -5.55 12.87
C ASP A 182 3.61 -4.68 12.41
N HIS A 183 2.91 -4.03 13.37
CA HIS A 183 1.76 -3.17 13.12
C HIS A 183 1.74 -2.00 14.09
N ILE A 184 1.73 -0.78 13.57
CA ILE A 184 1.70 0.43 14.39
C ILE A 184 0.56 1.37 13.98
N LEU A 185 0.09 2.16 14.97
CA LEU A 185 -0.87 3.22 14.75
C LEU A 185 -0.15 4.57 14.72
N VAL A 186 -0.55 5.43 13.79
CA VAL A 186 -0.09 6.81 13.72
C VAL A 186 -1.28 7.77 13.63
N ASP A 187 -1.11 8.98 14.13
CA ASP A 187 -2.10 10.05 14.01
C ASP A 187 -2.16 10.57 12.56
N ALA A 188 -2.90 9.85 11.72
CA ALA A 188 -3.03 10.14 10.30
C ALA A 188 -4.47 10.00 9.82
N PHE A 189 -4.87 10.91 8.93
CA PHE A 189 -6.06 10.80 8.10
C PHE A 189 -5.71 10.08 6.80
N HIS A 190 -6.59 9.25 6.27
CA HIS A 190 -6.33 8.48 5.06
C HIS A 190 -5.80 9.33 3.89
N THR A 191 -6.47 10.43 3.59
CA THR A 191 -6.13 11.30 2.45
C THR A 191 -4.72 11.89 2.55
N PHE A 192 -4.25 12.19 3.77
CA PHE A 192 -2.97 12.84 4.02
C PHE A 192 -1.86 11.88 4.46
N PHE A 193 -2.16 10.60 4.55
CA PHE A 193 -1.24 9.57 5.05
C PHE A 193 0.16 9.65 4.42
N PRO A 194 0.33 9.70 3.07
CA PRO A 194 1.63 9.80 2.44
C PRO A 194 2.39 11.10 2.73
N ASN A 195 1.74 12.07 3.38
CA ASN A 195 2.33 13.35 3.77
C ASN A 195 2.53 13.49 5.29
N THR A 196 2.30 12.42 6.06
CA THR A 196 2.39 12.41 7.52
C THR A 196 3.82 12.08 7.98
N ARG A 197 4.45 12.99 8.74
CA ARG A 197 5.85 12.83 9.17
C ARG A 197 6.09 11.58 10.01
N SER A 198 5.19 11.27 10.94
CA SER A 198 5.29 10.04 11.75
C SER A 198 5.25 8.79 10.89
N ALA A 199 4.41 8.75 9.84
CA ALA A 199 4.38 7.65 8.89
C ALA A 199 5.71 7.51 8.13
N TRP A 200 6.36 8.63 7.75
CA TRP A 200 7.67 8.58 7.09
C TRP A 200 8.76 8.03 8.01
N GLN A 201 8.80 8.49 9.26
CA GLN A 201 9.79 8.04 10.26
C GLN A 201 9.62 6.56 10.56
N GLN A 202 8.38 6.11 10.74
CA GLN A 202 8.08 4.69 10.96
C GLN A 202 8.41 3.84 9.73
N THR A 203 8.12 4.34 8.52
CA THR A 203 8.52 3.67 7.27
C THR A 203 10.04 3.51 7.22
N LEU A 204 10.80 4.59 7.42
CA LEU A 204 12.25 4.55 7.41
C LEU A 204 12.81 3.58 8.45
N HIS A 205 12.26 3.62 9.67
CA HIS A 205 12.71 2.74 10.75
C HIS A 205 12.45 1.27 10.39
N PHE A 206 11.26 0.94 9.88
CA PHE A 206 10.96 -0.43 9.46
C PHE A 206 11.86 -0.89 8.30
N LEU A 207 12.13 -0.04 7.31
CA LEU A 207 13.02 -0.37 6.20
C LEU A 207 14.45 -0.67 6.69
N LYS A 208 14.92 -0.01 7.76
CA LYS A 208 16.27 -0.22 8.35
C LYS A 208 16.31 -1.40 9.30
N GLU A 209 15.33 -1.52 10.21
CA GLU A 209 15.39 -2.42 11.37
C GLU A 209 14.47 -3.65 11.26
N GLY A 210 13.49 -3.63 10.35
CA GLY A 210 12.48 -4.67 10.22
C GLY A 210 11.44 -4.68 11.36
N ARG A 211 11.32 -3.57 12.09
CA ARG A 211 10.32 -3.29 13.13
C ARG A 211 10.05 -1.80 13.18
N PHE A 212 8.93 -1.40 13.75
CA PHE A 212 8.65 0.01 14.00
C PHE A 212 9.37 0.51 15.26
N ALA A 213 9.58 1.82 15.33
CA ALA A 213 10.07 2.45 16.56
C ALA A 213 8.96 2.43 17.61
N ALA A 214 9.36 2.21 18.88
CA ALA A 214 8.47 2.26 20.04
C ALA A 214 7.97 3.69 20.30
#